data_6d0c3c8c9d123f567d0f95ae9462e671
#
_entry.id   6d0c3c8c9d123f567d0f95ae9462e671
#
_cell.length_a   1.000
_cell.length_b   1.000
_cell.length_c   1.000
_cell.angle_alpha   90.00
_cell.angle_beta   90.00
_cell.angle_gamma   90.00
#
_symmetry.space_group_name_H-M   'P 1'
#
loop_
_entity.id
_entity.type
_entity.pdbx_description
1 polymer ?
#
loop_
_entity_poly.entity_id
_entity_poly.type
_entity_poly.pdbx_seq_one_letter_code
_entity_poly.pdbx_strand_id
1 'polypeptide(L)'
;MDEMLREIRLALLEADVNFQVVKEFIANTKQKALGQDVLGSLKPGQVVVKIVHDELVELLGTTVSELDLSKKPTVIMMVGLQGSGKTTTSGKIAKLLSKKYSKNP
;
A
#
# COMPACT_ATOMS: atom_id res chain seq x y z
N MET A 1 -19.93 -10.26 -9.59
CA MET A 1 -18.96 -9.15 -9.45
C MET A 1 -19.27 -8.26 -8.24
N ASP A 2 -20.46 -7.74 -8.08
CA ASP A 2 -20.81 -6.84 -6.97
C ASP A 2 -20.66 -7.51 -5.59
N GLU A 3 -20.91 -8.82 -5.49
CA GLU A 3 -20.68 -9.59 -4.24
C GLU A 3 -19.20 -9.66 -3.88
N MET A 4 -18.32 -9.99 -4.81
CA MET A 4 -16.85 -9.97 -4.58
C MET A 4 -16.34 -8.59 -4.18
N LEU A 5 -16.80 -7.52 -4.85
CA LEU A 5 -16.42 -6.16 -4.50
C LEU A 5 -16.92 -5.76 -3.10
N ARG A 6 -18.10 -6.26 -2.70
CA ARG A 6 -18.63 -6.08 -1.35
C ARG A 6 -17.76 -6.77 -0.30
N GLU A 7 -17.33 -7.99 -0.54
CA GLU A 7 -16.44 -8.74 0.37
C GLU A 7 -15.09 -8.03 0.52
N ILE A 8 -14.48 -7.59 -0.60
CA ILE A 8 -13.24 -6.82 -0.58
C ILE A 8 -13.40 -5.53 0.23
N ARG A 9 -14.51 -4.81 0.03
CA ARG A 9 -14.82 -3.60 0.79
C ARG A 9 -14.91 -3.87 2.28
N LEU A 10 -15.61 -4.93 2.68
CA LEU A 10 -15.74 -5.31 4.09
C LEU A 10 -14.39 -5.66 4.69
N ALA A 11 -13.57 -6.46 4.01
CA ALA A 11 -12.24 -6.84 4.47
C ALA A 11 -11.33 -5.62 4.69
N LEU A 12 -11.37 -4.63 3.79
CA LEU A 12 -10.59 -3.40 3.95
C LEU A 12 -11.07 -2.55 5.13
N LEU A 13 -12.39 -2.46 5.35
CA LEU A 13 -12.96 -1.74 6.50
C LEU A 13 -12.65 -2.44 7.82
N GLU A 14 -12.71 -3.78 7.87
CA GLU A 14 -12.32 -4.58 9.04
C GLU A 14 -10.83 -4.44 9.36
N ALA A 15 -10.00 -4.18 8.35
CA ALA A 15 -8.58 -3.87 8.50
C ALA A 15 -8.29 -2.39 8.86
N ASP A 16 -9.30 -1.64 9.29
CA ASP A 16 -9.21 -0.22 9.67
C ASP A 16 -8.70 0.72 8.56
N VAL A 17 -8.89 0.37 7.30
CA VAL A 17 -8.57 1.26 6.19
C VAL A 17 -9.57 2.42 6.16
N ASN A 18 -9.08 3.63 5.92
CA ASN A 18 -9.92 4.83 5.85
C ASN A 18 -11.07 4.66 4.86
N PHE A 19 -12.28 5.05 5.26
CA PHE A 19 -13.52 4.86 4.47
C PHE A 19 -13.44 5.50 3.08
N GLN A 20 -12.87 6.71 2.97
CA GLN A 20 -12.73 7.40 1.68
C GLN A 20 -11.77 6.66 0.74
N VAL A 21 -10.66 6.16 1.29
CA VAL A 21 -9.70 5.33 0.54
C VAL A 21 -10.36 4.05 0.04
N VAL A 22 -11.12 3.36 0.89
CA VAL A 22 -11.87 2.15 0.51
C VAL A 22 -12.86 2.45 -0.61
N LYS A 23 -13.59 3.56 -0.52
CA LYS A 23 -14.57 3.96 -1.53
C LYS A 23 -13.92 4.17 -2.90
N GLU A 24 -12.82 4.89 -2.94
CA GLU A 24 -12.05 5.14 -4.18
C GLU A 24 -11.46 3.86 -4.74
N PHE A 25 -10.86 3.04 -3.89
CA PHE A 25 -10.30 1.74 -4.25
C PHE A 25 -11.34 0.83 -4.91
N ILE A 26 -12.52 0.69 -4.31
CA ILE A 26 -13.60 -0.15 -4.86
C ILE A 26 -14.12 0.43 -6.19
N ALA A 27 -14.22 1.75 -6.32
CA ALA A 27 -14.65 2.37 -7.56
C ALA A 27 -13.66 2.11 -8.70
N ASN A 28 -12.36 2.26 -8.45
CA ASN A 28 -11.29 2.00 -9.41
C ASN A 28 -11.24 0.51 -9.80
N THR A 29 -11.29 -0.39 -8.81
CA THR A 29 -11.33 -1.84 -9.03
C THR A 29 -12.52 -2.22 -9.91
N LYS A 30 -13.70 -1.66 -9.64
CA LYS A 30 -14.91 -1.90 -10.44
C LYS A 30 -14.72 -1.42 -11.88
N GLN A 31 -14.18 -0.24 -12.07
CA GLN A 31 -13.95 0.32 -13.40
C GLN A 31 -12.96 -0.53 -14.22
N LYS A 32 -11.85 -0.94 -13.60
CA LYS A 32 -10.85 -1.82 -14.25
C LYS A 32 -11.44 -3.20 -14.57
N ALA A 33 -12.26 -3.75 -13.67
CA ALA A 33 -12.93 -5.03 -13.90
C ALA A 33 -13.98 -4.97 -15.03
N LEU A 34 -14.66 -3.85 -15.21
CA LEU A 34 -15.59 -3.65 -16.34
C LEU A 34 -14.85 -3.44 -17.66
N GLY A 35 -13.66 -2.84 -17.64
CA GLY A 35 -12.82 -2.63 -18.83
C GLY A 35 -12.10 -3.91 -19.31
N GLN A 36 -12.04 -4.93 -18.48
CA GLN A 36 -11.52 -6.27 -18.83
C GLN A 36 -12.69 -7.23 -18.94
N ASP A 37 -12.66 -8.15 -19.91
CA ASP A 37 -13.68 -9.20 -20.02
C ASP A 37 -13.53 -10.25 -18.91
N VAL A 38 -13.80 -9.83 -17.66
CA VAL A 38 -13.72 -10.69 -16.48
C VAL A 38 -14.75 -11.81 -16.55
N LEU A 39 -15.95 -11.51 -17.06
CA LEU A 39 -17.06 -12.46 -17.14
C LEU A 39 -16.86 -13.49 -18.27
N GLY A 40 -16.17 -13.12 -19.34
CA GLY A 40 -15.77 -14.02 -20.42
C GLY A 40 -14.51 -14.84 -20.13
N SER A 41 -13.83 -14.56 -19.03
CA SER A 41 -12.62 -15.29 -18.64
C SER A 41 -12.97 -16.69 -18.13
N LEU A 42 -12.09 -17.68 -18.43
CA LEU A 42 -12.17 -19.03 -17.87
C LEU A 42 -11.96 -19.06 -16.34
N LYS A 43 -11.36 -18.01 -15.76
CA LYS A 43 -11.07 -17.90 -14.32
C LYS A 43 -11.38 -16.47 -13.81
N PRO A 44 -12.65 -16.06 -13.73
CA PRO A 44 -13.03 -14.69 -13.35
C PRO A 44 -12.46 -14.26 -12.01
N GLY A 45 -12.46 -15.14 -11.01
CA GLY A 45 -11.92 -14.86 -9.67
C GLY A 45 -10.43 -14.52 -9.68
N GLN A 46 -9.62 -15.20 -10.50
CA GLN A 46 -8.19 -14.89 -10.61
C GLN A 46 -7.92 -13.55 -11.29
N VAL A 47 -8.76 -13.18 -12.26
CA VAL A 47 -8.68 -11.85 -12.91
C VAL A 47 -8.98 -10.75 -11.90
N VAL A 48 -10.02 -10.91 -11.09
CA VAL A 48 -10.35 -9.93 -10.02
C VAL A 48 -9.23 -9.83 -8.98
N VAL A 49 -8.66 -10.95 -8.54
CA VAL A 49 -7.50 -10.96 -7.61
C VAL A 49 -6.33 -10.19 -8.19
N LYS A 50 -6.03 -10.36 -9.48
CA LYS A 50 -4.97 -9.60 -10.14
C LYS A 50 -5.27 -8.10 -10.16
N ILE A 51 -6.49 -7.70 -10.52
CA ILE A 51 -6.91 -6.28 -10.54
C ILE A 51 -6.75 -5.68 -9.14
N VAL A 52 -7.20 -6.38 -8.09
CA VAL A 52 -7.08 -5.93 -6.70
C VAL A 52 -5.61 -5.79 -6.29
N HIS A 53 -4.77 -6.76 -6.65
CA HIS A 53 -3.33 -6.68 -6.41
C HIS A 53 -2.72 -5.43 -7.07
N ASP A 54 -3.01 -5.21 -8.35
CA ASP A 54 -2.47 -4.09 -9.11
C ASP A 54 -2.96 -2.74 -8.55
N GLU A 55 -4.22 -2.65 -8.12
CA GLU A 55 -4.76 -1.48 -7.42
C GLU A 55 -4.07 -1.23 -6.07
N LEU A 56 -3.78 -2.28 -5.29
CA LEU A 56 -3.04 -2.15 -4.02
C LEU A 56 -1.62 -1.65 -4.26
N VAL A 57 -0.94 -2.16 -5.28
CA VAL A 57 0.40 -1.68 -5.66
C VAL A 57 0.37 -0.20 -6.04
N GLU A 58 -0.63 0.22 -6.81
CA GLU A 58 -0.82 1.62 -7.23
C GLU A 58 -1.11 2.53 -6.03
N LEU A 59 -1.98 2.10 -5.12
CA LEU A 59 -2.32 2.81 -3.87
C LEU A 59 -1.12 2.98 -2.93
N LEU A 60 -0.29 1.94 -2.80
CA LEU A 60 0.90 1.95 -1.93
C LEU A 60 2.10 2.67 -2.56
N GLY A 61 2.03 2.96 -3.85
CA GLY A 61 3.07 3.63 -4.61
C GLY A 61 3.93 2.68 -5.43
N THR A 62 4.16 3.05 -6.68
CA THR A 62 4.90 2.23 -7.67
C THR A 62 6.40 2.52 -7.67
N THR A 63 6.82 3.63 -7.06
CA THR A 63 8.21 4.09 -7.04
C THR A 63 8.75 4.16 -5.62
N VAL A 64 10.03 3.84 -5.46
CA VAL A 64 10.73 4.01 -4.19
C VAL A 64 10.96 5.49 -3.95
N SER A 65 10.39 6.02 -2.86
CA SER A 65 10.67 7.38 -2.41
C SER A 65 11.97 7.40 -1.61
N GLU A 66 12.88 8.32 -1.96
CA GLU A 66 14.10 8.54 -1.18
C GLU A 66 13.80 9.38 0.05
N LEU A 67 14.62 9.21 1.09
CA LEU A 67 14.56 10.04 2.29
C LEU A 67 15.08 11.45 1.97
N ASP A 68 14.29 12.48 2.31
CA ASP A 68 14.77 13.87 2.23
C ASP A 68 15.75 14.15 3.38
N LEU A 69 17.03 14.19 3.05
CA LEU A 69 18.14 14.45 3.97
C LEU A 69 18.73 15.87 3.80
N SER A 70 18.01 16.78 3.16
CA SER A 70 18.47 18.14 2.85
C SER A 70 18.58 19.05 4.07
N LYS A 71 17.76 18.82 5.09
CA LYS A 71 17.70 19.64 6.32
C LYS A 71 18.73 19.21 7.37
N LYS A 72 19.18 20.16 8.18
CA LYS A 72 20.11 19.93 9.29
C LYS A 72 19.58 20.59 10.58
N PRO A 73 19.16 19.81 11.59
CA PRO A 73 19.07 18.35 11.58
C PRO A 73 17.91 17.84 10.73
N THR A 74 18.07 16.66 10.12
CA THR A 74 16.95 15.91 9.56
C THR A 74 16.28 15.12 10.68
N VAL A 75 14.98 15.30 10.85
CA VAL A 75 14.18 14.56 11.85
C VAL A 75 13.31 13.54 11.13
N ILE A 76 13.44 12.26 11.48
CA ILE A 76 12.64 11.17 10.96
C ILE A 76 11.81 10.57 12.10
N MET A 77 10.49 10.69 12.02
CA MET A 77 9.58 10.16 13.03
C MET A 77 9.00 8.82 12.56
N MET A 78 9.24 7.76 13.35
CA MET A 78 8.64 6.44 13.12
C MET A 78 7.27 6.36 13.78
N VAL A 79 6.23 6.09 12.99
CA VAL A 79 4.84 6.01 13.47
C VAL A 79 4.27 4.63 13.21
N GLY A 80 3.51 4.10 14.15
CA GLY A 80 2.85 2.80 14.02
C GLY A 80 2.38 2.25 15.37
N LEU A 81 1.58 1.19 15.32
CA LEU A 81 1.09 0.48 16.50
C LEU A 81 2.22 -0.26 17.24
N GLN A 82 1.94 -0.70 18.47
CA GLN A 82 2.87 -1.54 19.23
C GLN A 82 3.17 -2.82 18.45
N GLY A 83 4.44 -3.24 18.43
CA GLY A 83 4.86 -4.43 17.69
C GLY A 83 5.04 -4.26 16.18
N SER A 84 4.77 -3.07 15.61
CA SER A 84 4.89 -2.80 14.16
C SER A 84 6.34 -2.70 13.64
N GLY A 85 7.34 -2.91 14.50
CA GLY A 85 8.75 -2.91 14.10
C GLY A 85 9.42 -1.53 14.04
N LYS A 86 8.86 -0.49 14.70
CA LYS A 86 9.44 0.86 14.72
C LYS A 86 10.90 0.88 15.16
N THR A 87 11.19 0.30 16.32
CA THR A 87 12.55 0.27 16.89
C THR A 87 13.53 -0.48 15.99
N THR A 88 13.12 -1.65 15.49
CA THR A 88 13.94 -2.44 14.56
C THR A 88 14.21 -1.69 13.26
N THR A 89 13.21 -1.03 12.72
CA THR A 89 13.33 -0.26 11.48
C THR A 89 14.19 1.00 11.69
N SER A 90 14.06 1.68 12.83
CA SER A 90 14.93 2.80 13.20
C SER A 90 16.42 2.40 13.19
N GLY A 91 16.76 1.26 13.78
CA GLY A 91 18.12 0.75 13.76
C GLY A 91 18.64 0.41 12.36
N LYS A 92 17.76 -0.14 11.49
CA LYS A 92 18.10 -0.43 10.10
C LYS A 92 18.32 0.85 9.28
N ILE A 93 17.46 1.86 9.48
CA ILE A 93 17.59 3.17 8.83
C ILE A 93 18.87 3.87 9.30
N ALA A 94 19.17 3.88 10.61
CA ALA A 94 20.40 4.45 11.15
C ALA A 94 21.64 3.81 10.49
N LYS A 95 21.67 2.49 10.39
CA LYS A 95 22.75 1.76 9.70
C LYS A 95 22.86 2.11 8.22
N LEU A 96 21.72 2.26 7.53
CA LEU A 96 21.68 2.68 6.13
C LEU A 96 22.23 4.10 5.96
N LEU A 97 21.81 5.04 6.81
CA LEU A 97 22.26 6.44 6.79
C LEU A 97 23.76 6.57 7.01
N SER A 98 24.30 5.81 7.99
CA SER A 98 25.76 5.80 8.22
C SER A 98 26.52 5.21 7.05
N LYS A 99 26.08 4.07 6.49
CA LYS A 99 26.83 3.35 5.46
C LYS A 99 26.70 3.96 4.07
N LYS A 100 25.49 4.31 3.65
CA LYS A 100 25.20 4.75 2.29
C LYS A 100 25.32 6.27 2.12
N TYR A 101 24.95 7.02 3.14
CA TYR A 101 24.86 8.49 3.06
C TYR A 101 25.89 9.21 3.93
N SER A 102 26.78 8.49 4.61
CA SER A 102 27.83 9.05 5.52
C SER A 102 27.26 10.04 6.53
N LYS A 103 26.04 9.76 7.03
CA LYS A 103 25.37 10.57 8.05
C LYS A 103 25.64 10.00 9.45
N ASN A 104 25.53 10.86 10.45
CA ASN A 104 25.61 10.51 11.88
C ASN A 104 24.18 10.55 12.46
N PRO A 105 23.46 9.41 12.48
CA PRO A 105 22.10 9.34 13.04
C PRO A 105 22.07 9.30 14.56
#